data_cc05501db5889e130c301b8ddecf7e7b
#
_entry.id   cc05501db5889e130c301b8ddecf7e7b
#
_cell.length_a   1.000
_cell.length_b   1.000
_cell.length_c   1.000
_cell.angle_alpha   90.00
_cell.angle_beta   90.00
_cell.angle_gamma   90.00
#
_symmetry.space_group_name_H-M   'P 1'
#
loop_
_entity.id
_entity.type
_entity.pdbx_description
1 polymer ?
#
loop_
_entity_poly.entity_id
_entity_poly.type
_entity_poly.pdbx_seq_one_letter_code
_entity_poly.pdbx_strand_id
1 'polypeptide(L)'
;FYKRSIKMAKFTRQHIYDTAKELSNWGRWGDNDQFGTLNNITPEDIVNAGKLIKKGKVFALGLDLKEKIQSGLFGGRWNMIHQMLATGTDAVAGKQDTDGKTYLRYADDAINLPCQGSTQWDALCHIFLDDKMYNGYPATDVTVQGSTNLGIEHVRDKMAGRGVLLDIARFKGVDSLDDGYPITNKDLDECAAAQNVEIRKGDFVIVRTGHQERCLAKKDWTGYAGGDAPGLAFETAHWIKNHDIAAICADTWGCEVRPNETDEANQPWHWVVIPAIGIS
;
A
#
# COMPACT_ATOMS: atom_id res chain seq x y z
N PHE A 1 -11.00 11.93 31.19
CA PHE A 1 -10.82 11.64 29.75
C PHE A 1 -11.67 10.43 29.40
N TYR A 2 -12.81 10.68 28.74
CA TYR A 2 -13.72 9.64 28.30
C TYR A 2 -13.13 8.96 27.07
N LYS A 3 -12.59 7.73 27.19
CA LYS A 3 -12.41 6.83 26.06
C LYS A 3 -13.80 6.46 25.55
N ARG A 4 -14.32 7.17 24.54
CA ARG A 4 -15.43 6.67 23.75
C ARG A 4 -14.90 5.44 23.01
N SER A 5 -15.20 4.25 23.48
CA SER A 5 -15.12 3.04 22.69
C SER A 5 -16.03 3.26 21.48
N ILE A 6 -15.45 3.57 20.33
CA ILE A 6 -16.18 3.56 19.06
C ILE A 6 -16.53 2.09 18.85
N LYS A 7 -17.81 1.77 19.00
CA LYS A 7 -18.32 0.43 18.78
C LYS A 7 -18.33 0.23 17.27
N MET A 8 -17.30 -0.42 16.73
CA MET A 8 -17.26 -0.76 15.30
C MET A 8 -18.44 -1.64 14.94
N ALA A 9 -19.07 -1.38 13.82
CA ALA A 9 -20.18 -2.18 13.32
C ALA A 9 -19.65 -3.55 12.94
N LYS A 10 -20.07 -4.61 13.65
CA LYS A 10 -19.73 -5.99 13.28
C LYS A 10 -20.59 -6.41 12.10
N PHE A 11 -19.97 -6.84 11.02
CA PHE A 11 -20.63 -7.42 9.85
C PHE A 11 -20.16 -8.86 9.63
N THR A 12 -20.91 -9.63 8.87
CA THR A 12 -20.67 -11.05 8.62
C THR A 12 -19.74 -11.24 7.42
N ARG A 13 -19.17 -12.43 7.30
CA ARG A 13 -18.42 -12.85 6.11
C ARG A 13 -19.26 -12.77 4.84
N GLN A 14 -20.57 -13.09 4.94
CA GLN A 14 -21.47 -12.97 3.80
C GLN A 14 -21.56 -11.51 3.29
N HIS A 15 -21.57 -10.55 4.19
CA HIS A 15 -21.56 -9.12 3.80
C HIS A 15 -20.32 -8.75 2.98
N ILE A 16 -19.14 -9.38 3.26
CA ILE A 16 -17.92 -9.14 2.46
C ILE A 16 -18.14 -9.63 1.03
N TYR A 17 -18.69 -10.84 0.86
CA TYR A 17 -18.98 -11.39 -0.48
C TYR A 17 -20.00 -10.58 -1.25
N ASP A 18 -21.06 -10.14 -0.58
CA ASP A 18 -22.12 -9.31 -1.19
C ASP A 18 -21.53 -7.97 -1.66
N THR A 19 -20.72 -7.33 -0.83
CA THR A 19 -20.02 -6.09 -1.17
C THR A 19 -19.02 -6.30 -2.33
N ALA A 20 -18.25 -7.38 -2.31
CA ALA A 20 -17.32 -7.69 -3.39
C ALA A 20 -18.04 -7.89 -4.73
N LYS A 21 -19.19 -8.57 -4.71
CA LYS A 21 -20.04 -8.75 -5.90
C LYS A 21 -20.62 -7.41 -6.39
N GLU A 22 -21.11 -6.57 -5.49
CA GLU A 22 -21.69 -5.26 -5.80
C GLU A 22 -20.67 -4.33 -6.43
N LEU A 23 -19.44 -4.28 -5.86
CA LEU A 23 -18.42 -3.32 -6.24
C LEU A 23 -17.48 -3.83 -7.35
N SER A 24 -17.66 -5.04 -7.84
CA SER A 24 -16.78 -5.66 -8.82
C SER A 24 -16.62 -4.82 -10.09
N ASN A 25 -15.39 -4.75 -10.57
CA ASN A 25 -15.01 -4.19 -11.86
C ASN A 25 -14.68 -5.27 -12.92
N TRP A 26 -14.93 -6.54 -12.61
CA TRP A 26 -14.61 -7.61 -13.54
C TRP A 26 -15.30 -7.39 -14.89
N GLY A 27 -14.54 -7.55 -15.97
CA GLY A 27 -15.00 -7.31 -17.33
C GLY A 27 -15.17 -5.83 -17.73
N ARG A 28 -15.04 -4.88 -16.78
CA ARG A 28 -15.24 -3.44 -17.08
C ARG A 28 -14.29 -2.92 -18.18
N TRP A 29 -13.08 -3.43 -18.21
CA TRP A 29 -12.06 -3.07 -19.21
C TRP A 29 -11.66 -4.25 -20.11
N GLY A 30 -12.54 -5.25 -20.20
CA GLY A 30 -12.36 -6.47 -20.97
C GLY A 30 -11.92 -7.67 -20.14
N ASP A 31 -12.17 -8.87 -20.68
CA ASP A 31 -11.96 -10.13 -19.96
C ASP A 31 -10.49 -10.44 -19.64
N ASN A 32 -9.56 -9.83 -20.39
CA ASN A 32 -8.12 -10.01 -20.22
C ASN A 32 -7.45 -8.83 -19.51
N ASP A 33 -8.23 -7.94 -18.87
CA ASP A 33 -7.66 -6.79 -18.18
C ASP A 33 -6.84 -7.22 -16.95
N GLN A 34 -5.65 -6.63 -16.82
CA GLN A 34 -4.69 -6.85 -15.73
C GLN A 34 -4.27 -5.55 -15.03
N PHE A 35 -4.94 -4.43 -15.33
CA PHE A 35 -4.58 -3.11 -14.81
C PHE A 35 -5.55 -2.61 -13.75
N GLY A 36 -6.77 -3.14 -13.71
CA GLY A 36 -7.79 -2.71 -12.76
C GLY A 36 -8.07 -1.22 -12.85
N THR A 37 -8.16 -0.55 -11.71
CA THR A 37 -8.49 0.88 -11.61
C THR A 37 -7.43 1.80 -12.22
N LEU A 38 -6.22 1.34 -12.50
CA LEU A 38 -5.22 2.12 -13.24
C LEU A 38 -5.67 2.44 -14.68
N ASN A 39 -6.65 1.71 -15.23
CA ASN A 39 -7.32 2.07 -16.49
C ASN A 39 -8.11 3.38 -16.39
N ASN A 40 -8.36 3.89 -15.21
CA ASN A 40 -9.00 5.18 -15.01
C ASN A 40 -8.09 6.38 -15.34
N ILE A 41 -6.78 6.14 -15.47
CA ILE A 41 -5.79 7.17 -15.80
C ILE A 41 -5.68 7.29 -17.32
N THR A 42 -5.89 8.48 -17.83
CA THR A 42 -5.67 8.80 -19.24
C THR A 42 -4.31 9.46 -19.46
N PRO A 43 -3.77 9.47 -20.70
CA PRO A 43 -2.57 10.24 -21.01
C PRO A 43 -2.69 11.73 -20.68
N GLU A 44 -3.89 12.29 -20.82
CA GLU A 44 -4.15 13.69 -20.47
C GLU A 44 -4.05 13.93 -18.96
N ASP A 45 -4.49 13.00 -18.13
CA ASP A 45 -4.36 13.08 -16.68
C ASP A 45 -2.90 13.14 -16.25
N ILE A 46 -2.03 12.37 -16.90
CA ILE A 46 -0.57 12.39 -16.65
C ILE A 46 0.01 13.75 -17.03
N VAL A 47 -0.34 14.28 -18.22
CA VAL A 47 0.10 15.61 -18.66
C VAL A 47 -0.37 16.69 -17.69
N ASN A 48 -1.62 16.61 -17.23
CA ASN A 48 -2.18 17.57 -16.28
C ASN A 48 -1.54 17.45 -14.89
N ALA A 49 -1.24 16.24 -14.44
CA ALA A 49 -0.48 16.01 -13.20
C ALA A 49 0.90 16.70 -13.25
N GLY A 50 1.62 16.60 -14.36
CA GLY A 50 2.90 17.30 -14.55
C GLY A 50 2.80 18.83 -14.38
N LYS A 51 1.67 19.44 -14.77
CA LYS A 51 1.42 20.90 -14.60
C LYS A 51 1.24 21.31 -13.14
N LEU A 52 1.03 20.38 -12.21
CA LEU A 52 0.88 20.65 -10.77
C LEU A 52 2.21 20.92 -10.08
N ILE A 53 3.34 20.63 -10.71
CA ILE A 53 4.68 20.88 -10.15
C ILE A 53 4.94 22.39 -10.15
N LYS A 54 4.78 23.03 -8.96
CA LYS A 54 4.95 24.48 -8.80
C LYS A 54 6.19 24.84 -7.96
N LYS A 55 6.59 24.00 -7.03
CA LYS A 55 7.65 24.29 -6.07
C LYS A 55 8.94 23.52 -6.34
N GLY A 56 8.94 22.54 -7.27
CA GLY A 56 10.08 21.68 -7.56
C GLY A 56 10.58 20.89 -6.34
N LYS A 57 9.73 20.65 -5.35
CA LYS A 57 10.08 19.93 -4.13
C LYS A 57 9.75 18.45 -4.28
N VAL A 58 10.70 17.60 -3.92
CA VAL A 58 10.54 16.14 -3.91
C VAL A 58 10.30 15.67 -2.48
N PHE A 59 9.40 14.72 -2.31
CA PHE A 59 9.11 14.06 -1.03
C PHE A 59 9.33 12.56 -1.20
N ALA A 60 10.21 11.98 -0.37
CA ALA A 60 10.36 10.54 -0.26
C ALA A 60 9.25 10.01 0.65
N LEU A 61 8.35 9.19 0.10
CA LEU A 61 7.24 8.60 0.86
C LEU A 61 7.57 7.18 1.35
N GLY A 62 8.60 6.55 0.77
CA GLY A 62 9.05 5.22 1.19
C GLY A 62 9.83 5.26 2.50
N LEU A 63 9.64 4.23 3.32
CA LEU A 63 10.50 3.96 4.47
C LEU A 63 11.90 3.54 4.02
N ASP A 64 12.91 3.97 4.75
CA ASP A 64 14.26 3.44 4.59
C ASP A 64 14.23 1.92 4.85
N LEU A 65 14.82 1.14 3.94
CA LEU A 65 14.82 -0.32 4.06
C LEU A 65 15.56 -0.83 5.32
N LYS A 66 16.38 0.02 5.97
CA LYS A 66 17.02 -0.29 7.26
C LYS A 66 16.03 -0.37 8.42
N GLU A 67 14.83 0.22 8.29
CA GLU A 67 13.81 0.20 9.34
C GLU A 67 13.27 -1.22 9.53
N LYS A 68 13.28 -1.67 10.79
CA LYS A 68 12.91 -3.05 11.15
C LYS A 68 11.43 -3.14 11.51
N ILE A 69 10.57 -2.87 10.55
CA ILE A 69 9.12 -2.77 10.74
C ILE A 69 8.42 -4.11 10.98
N GLN A 70 9.06 -5.23 10.62
CA GLN A 70 8.51 -6.57 10.85
C GLN A 70 8.73 -6.96 12.32
N SER A 71 7.67 -6.83 13.11
CA SER A 71 7.70 -7.04 14.57
C SER A 71 7.50 -8.51 15.00
N GLY A 72 7.26 -9.41 14.03
CA GLY A 72 7.02 -10.83 14.30
C GLY A 72 5.56 -11.19 14.61
N LEU A 73 4.64 -10.23 14.67
CA LEU A 73 3.20 -10.52 14.85
C LEU A 73 2.56 -11.13 13.62
N PHE A 74 3.04 -10.75 12.42
CA PHE A 74 2.64 -11.38 11.17
C PHE A 74 3.71 -12.37 10.74
N GLY A 75 3.39 -13.67 10.74
CA GLY A 75 4.33 -14.74 10.42
C GLY A 75 4.77 -14.75 8.95
N GLY A 76 5.96 -15.29 8.69
CA GLY A 76 6.47 -15.52 7.33
C GLY A 76 7.16 -14.33 6.68
N ARG A 77 7.21 -13.16 7.31
CA ARG A 77 7.96 -11.98 6.83
C ARG A 77 9.08 -11.63 7.81
N TRP A 78 10.24 -11.27 7.26
CA TRP A 78 11.42 -10.83 8.01
C TRP A 78 11.84 -9.43 7.59
N ASN A 79 12.62 -8.75 8.43
CA ASN A 79 13.25 -7.48 8.09
C ASN A 79 14.34 -7.69 7.07
N MET A 80 14.62 -6.67 6.24
CA MET A 80 15.66 -6.72 5.23
C MET A 80 17.00 -7.22 5.79
N ILE A 81 17.62 -8.15 5.10
CA ILE A 81 18.99 -8.59 5.31
C ILE A 81 19.84 -7.93 4.23
N HIS A 82 20.76 -7.06 4.62
CA HIS A 82 21.70 -6.40 3.75
C HIS A 82 23.09 -7.02 3.92
N GLN A 83 23.72 -7.41 2.85
CA GLN A 83 25.03 -8.05 2.83
C GLN A 83 25.95 -7.36 1.82
N MET A 84 27.20 -7.08 2.25
CA MET A 84 28.23 -6.62 1.32
C MET A 84 28.85 -7.83 0.62
N LEU A 85 28.97 -7.77 -0.69
CA LEU A 85 29.63 -8.78 -1.54
C LEU A 85 31.10 -8.39 -1.79
N ALA A 86 31.35 -7.09 -1.91
CA ALA A 86 32.70 -6.52 -2.01
C ALA A 86 32.77 -5.22 -1.20
N THR A 87 33.87 -4.98 -0.54
CA THR A 87 34.03 -3.82 0.36
C THR A 87 35.21 -2.97 0.01
N GLY A 88 35.25 -1.71 0.48
CA GLY A 88 36.41 -0.85 0.42
C GLY A 88 37.64 -1.43 1.17
N THR A 89 37.40 -2.20 2.23
CA THR A 89 38.46 -2.90 2.96
C THR A 89 39.10 -3.97 2.10
N ASP A 90 38.33 -4.70 1.29
CA ASP A 90 38.87 -5.68 0.34
C ASP A 90 39.71 -4.99 -0.73
N ALA A 91 39.27 -3.84 -1.21
CA ALA A 91 40.00 -3.05 -2.20
C ALA A 91 41.34 -2.56 -1.62
N VAL A 92 41.34 -2.01 -0.40
CA VAL A 92 42.56 -1.56 0.28
C VAL A 92 43.54 -2.73 0.55
N ALA A 93 43.01 -3.92 0.86
CA ALA A 93 43.81 -5.13 1.04
C ALA A 93 44.34 -5.74 -0.26
N GLY A 94 44.06 -5.12 -1.41
CA GLY A 94 44.56 -5.58 -2.71
C GLY A 94 43.81 -6.75 -3.32
N LYS A 95 42.65 -7.17 -2.73
CA LYS A 95 41.89 -8.31 -3.23
C LYS A 95 41.24 -8.07 -4.61
N GLN A 96 41.13 -6.81 -5.03
CA GLN A 96 40.59 -6.42 -6.32
C GLN A 96 41.69 -6.08 -7.36
N ASP A 97 42.97 -6.19 -6.98
CA ASP A 97 44.08 -6.00 -7.88
C ASP A 97 44.42 -7.35 -8.52
N THR A 98 44.48 -7.41 -9.85
CA THR A 98 44.81 -8.60 -10.62
C THR A 98 46.18 -8.40 -11.32
N ASP A 99 46.98 -9.45 -11.38
CA ASP A 99 48.31 -9.45 -12.07
C ASP A 99 49.25 -8.32 -11.64
N GLY A 100 49.20 -7.93 -10.34
CA GLY A 100 50.00 -6.85 -9.78
C GLY A 100 49.63 -5.45 -10.27
N LYS A 101 48.51 -5.28 -10.93
CA LYS A 101 47.98 -4.00 -11.41
C LYS A 101 46.74 -3.60 -10.62
N THR A 102 46.62 -2.32 -10.35
CA THR A 102 45.41 -1.74 -9.76
C THR A 102 44.41 -1.45 -10.87
N TYR A 103 43.28 -2.11 -10.80
CA TYR A 103 42.16 -1.91 -11.69
C TYR A 103 41.05 -1.09 -11.04
N LEU A 104 39.81 -1.24 -11.55
CA LEU A 104 38.61 -0.69 -10.93
C LEU A 104 38.44 -1.28 -9.52
N ARG A 105 38.29 -0.39 -8.54
CA ARG A 105 37.96 -0.76 -7.16
C ARG A 105 36.52 -0.39 -6.89
N TYR A 106 35.77 -1.29 -6.28
CA TYR A 106 34.31 -1.18 -6.15
C TYR A 106 33.81 -1.79 -4.84
N ALA A 107 32.56 -1.44 -4.50
CA ALA A 107 31.81 -2.12 -3.48
C ALA A 107 30.51 -2.62 -4.11
N ASP A 108 30.14 -3.85 -3.81
CA ASP A 108 28.88 -4.46 -4.22
C ASP A 108 28.14 -4.98 -3.00
N ASP A 109 26.82 -4.99 -3.09
CA ASP A 109 25.94 -5.46 -2.03
C ASP A 109 24.75 -6.25 -2.59
N ALA A 110 24.07 -6.93 -1.69
CA ALA A 110 22.86 -7.69 -1.96
C ALA A 110 21.85 -7.46 -0.85
N ILE A 111 20.57 -7.54 -1.20
CA ILE A 111 19.46 -7.48 -0.25
C ILE A 111 18.59 -8.73 -0.38
N ASN A 112 18.09 -9.19 0.76
CA ASN A 112 17.07 -10.23 0.86
C ASN A 112 15.96 -9.73 1.77
N LEU A 113 14.74 -9.61 1.23
CA LEU A 113 13.55 -9.18 1.97
C LEU A 113 12.29 -9.74 1.31
N PRO A 114 11.20 -9.96 2.09
CA PRO A 114 9.87 -10.13 1.52
C PRO A 114 9.46 -8.86 0.80
N CYS A 115 8.87 -8.95 -0.40
CA CYS A 115 8.42 -7.76 -1.15
C CYS A 115 7.45 -6.90 -0.34
N GLN A 116 6.58 -7.50 0.48
CA GLN A 116 5.68 -6.82 1.41
C GLN A 116 6.33 -6.51 2.76
N GLY A 117 7.65 -6.50 2.83
CA GLY A 117 8.43 -6.28 4.06
C GLY A 117 8.63 -4.80 4.41
N SER A 118 8.34 -3.87 3.50
CA SER A 118 8.46 -2.42 3.69
C SER A 118 7.44 -1.70 2.81
N THR A 119 7.64 -0.41 2.53
CA THR A 119 6.77 0.37 1.64
C THR A 119 6.73 -0.25 0.25
N GLN A 120 5.54 -0.50 -0.26
CA GLN A 120 5.31 -1.20 -1.53
C GLN A 120 3.89 -0.93 -2.06
N TRP A 121 3.61 -1.35 -3.27
CA TRP A 121 2.28 -1.48 -3.83
C TRP A 121 1.92 -2.95 -3.92
N ASP A 122 0.68 -3.29 -3.59
CA ASP A 122 0.17 -4.64 -3.79
C ASP A 122 -0.17 -4.87 -5.26
N ALA A 123 0.35 -5.97 -5.81
CA ALA A 123 -0.09 -6.44 -7.13
C ALA A 123 -1.51 -7.00 -7.05
N LEU A 124 -2.26 -6.96 -8.14
CA LEU A 124 -3.62 -7.52 -8.20
C LEU A 124 -3.65 -9.05 -8.00
N CYS A 125 -2.49 -9.73 -8.07
CA CYS A 125 -2.33 -11.14 -7.72
C CYS A 125 -2.00 -11.38 -6.24
N HIS A 126 -1.98 -10.34 -5.38
CA HIS A 126 -1.57 -10.50 -3.98
C HIS A 126 -2.67 -11.08 -3.09
N ILE A 127 -3.93 -10.77 -3.35
CA ILE A 127 -5.08 -11.20 -2.54
C ILE A 127 -6.04 -12.03 -3.37
N PHE A 128 -6.58 -13.06 -2.75
CA PHE A 128 -7.56 -13.95 -3.35
C PHE A 128 -8.92 -13.81 -2.65
N LEU A 129 -9.98 -13.76 -3.43
CA LEU A 129 -11.34 -13.98 -2.95
C LEU A 129 -11.73 -15.39 -3.38
N ASP A 130 -11.78 -16.31 -2.42
CA ASP A 130 -11.79 -17.75 -2.67
C ASP A 130 -10.59 -18.16 -3.55
N ASP A 131 -10.82 -18.85 -4.64
CA ASP A 131 -9.79 -19.32 -5.57
C ASP A 131 -9.54 -18.37 -6.74
N LYS A 132 -9.91 -17.08 -6.60
CA LYS A 132 -9.83 -16.09 -7.68
C LYS A 132 -9.13 -14.81 -7.28
N MET A 133 -8.39 -14.29 -8.23
CA MET A 133 -7.81 -12.95 -8.22
C MET A 133 -8.73 -11.97 -9.01
N TYR A 134 -8.30 -10.73 -9.12
CA TYR A 134 -8.98 -9.71 -9.92
C TYR A 134 -9.34 -10.24 -11.33
N ASN A 135 -10.47 -9.80 -11.84
CA ASN A 135 -11.01 -10.14 -13.16
C ASN A 135 -11.22 -11.65 -13.41
N GLY A 136 -11.33 -12.44 -12.32
CA GLY A 136 -11.62 -13.86 -12.38
C GLY A 136 -10.42 -14.76 -12.68
N TYR A 137 -9.21 -14.24 -12.77
CA TYR A 137 -8.01 -15.05 -12.92
C TYR A 137 -7.88 -16.04 -11.76
N PRO A 138 -7.48 -17.28 -12.02
CA PRO A 138 -7.38 -18.30 -10.96
C PRO A 138 -6.19 -18.00 -10.03
N ALA A 139 -6.37 -18.23 -8.74
CA ALA A 139 -5.30 -18.09 -7.73
C ALA A 139 -4.11 -19.04 -8.01
N THR A 140 -4.34 -20.15 -8.72
CA THR A 140 -3.31 -21.10 -9.14
C THR A 140 -2.30 -20.56 -10.15
N ASP A 141 -2.55 -19.39 -10.74
CA ASP A 141 -1.56 -18.68 -11.58
C ASP A 141 -0.38 -18.17 -10.76
N VAL A 142 -0.54 -18.05 -9.43
CA VAL A 142 0.55 -17.70 -8.51
C VAL A 142 1.23 -18.98 -8.03
N THR A 143 2.44 -19.19 -8.50
CA THR A 143 3.25 -20.38 -8.21
C THR A 143 4.53 -20.01 -7.48
N VAL A 144 5.38 -21.00 -7.19
CA VAL A 144 6.72 -20.77 -6.63
C VAL A 144 7.66 -19.99 -7.58
N GLN A 145 7.33 -19.90 -8.87
CA GLN A 145 8.04 -19.09 -9.85
C GLN A 145 7.50 -17.67 -9.98
N GLY A 146 6.47 -17.31 -9.25
CA GLY A 146 5.76 -16.04 -9.33
C GLY A 146 4.38 -16.19 -9.95
N SER A 147 3.78 -15.07 -10.35
CA SER A 147 2.48 -15.03 -11.01
C SER A 147 2.64 -14.92 -12.53
N THR A 148 1.79 -15.62 -13.28
CA THR A 148 1.73 -15.49 -14.74
C THR A 148 0.81 -14.36 -15.18
N ASN A 149 -0.10 -13.93 -14.31
CA ASN A 149 -1.05 -12.84 -14.55
C ASN A 149 -1.10 -11.91 -13.33
N LEU A 150 -1.48 -10.67 -13.55
CA LEU A 150 -1.73 -9.68 -12.51
C LEU A 150 -0.50 -9.31 -11.64
N GLY A 151 0.71 -9.69 -12.08
CA GLY A 151 1.94 -9.29 -11.41
C GLY A 151 2.17 -7.78 -11.48
N ILE A 152 2.93 -7.24 -10.52
CA ILE A 152 3.19 -5.79 -10.43
C ILE A 152 3.96 -5.24 -11.66
N GLU A 153 4.70 -6.08 -12.37
CA GLU A 153 5.42 -5.72 -13.58
C GLU A 153 4.50 -5.28 -14.74
N HIS A 154 3.24 -5.74 -14.74
CA HIS A 154 2.27 -5.32 -15.76
C HIS A 154 1.92 -3.85 -15.66
N VAL A 155 1.98 -3.26 -14.48
CA VAL A 155 1.55 -1.87 -14.24
C VAL A 155 2.69 -0.85 -14.30
N ARG A 156 3.91 -1.26 -14.66
CA ARG A 156 5.12 -0.40 -14.70
C ARG A 156 4.96 0.90 -15.48
N ASP A 157 4.13 0.89 -16.53
CA ASP A 157 3.88 2.04 -17.41
C ASP A 157 2.59 2.79 -17.05
N LYS A 158 1.93 2.42 -15.93
CA LYS A 158 0.63 2.94 -15.49
C LYS A 158 0.68 3.73 -14.19
N MET A 159 1.74 3.56 -13.40
CA MET A 159 1.86 4.15 -12.05
C MET A 159 2.32 5.60 -12.10
N ALA A 160 1.58 6.45 -12.83
CA ALA A 160 1.86 7.88 -12.92
C ALA A 160 0.55 8.68 -13.01
N GLY A 161 0.41 9.72 -12.20
CA GLY A 161 -0.80 10.53 -12.17
C GLY A 161 -0.79 11.60 -11.09
N ARG A 162 -1.97 12.13 -10.78
CA ARG A 162 -2.17 13.10 -9.72
C ARG A 162 -2.26 12.41 -8.36
N GLY A 163 -1.39 12.80 -7.42
CA GLY A 163 -1.48 12.38 -6.01
C GLY A 163 -2.30 13.38 -5.19
N VAL A 164 -3.20 12.88 -4.36
CA VAL A 164 -3.97 13.66 -3.39
C VAL A 164 -3.67 13.15 -1.99
N LEU A 165 -3.04 13.98 -1.16
CA LEU A 165 -2.80 13.67 0.24
C LEU A 165 -4.01 14.09 1.08
N LEU A 166 -4.63 13.14 1.77
CA LEU A 166 -5.63 13.36 2.81
C LEU A 166 -4.96 13.18 4.18
N ASP A 167 -4.59 14.28 4.81
CA ASP A 167 -3.95 14.28 6.13
C ASP A 167 -4.99 14.21 7.23
N ILE A 168 -5.50 12.99 7.47
CA ILE A 168 -6.58 12.75 8.43
C ILE A 168 -6.15 13.09 9.86
N ALA A 169 -4.93 12.75 10.25
CA ALA A 169 -4.42 13.09 11.58
C ALA A 169 -4.46 14.60 11.82
N ARG A 170 -3.92 15.39 10.88
CA ARG A 170 -3.93 16.84 10.97
C ARG A 170 -5.35 17.42 10.93
N PHE A 171 -6.23 16.88 10.08
CA PHE A 171 -7.64 17.27 10.02
C PHE A 171 -8.34 17.06 11.37
N LYS A 172 -8.03 15.95 12.06
CA LYS A 172 -8.55 15.66 13.41
C LYS A 172 -7.83 16.44 14.53
N GLY A 173 -6.81 17.26 14.21
CA GLY A 173 -6.07 18.06 15.19
C GLY A 173 -5.11 17.26 16.08
N VAL A 174 -4.62 16.12 15.58
CA VAL A 174 -3.68 15.23 16.29
C VAL A 174 -2.45 14.94 15.43
N ASP A 175 -1.34 14.57 16.06
CA ASP A 175 -0.12 14.16 15.36
C ASP A 175 -0.29 12.77 14.74
N SER A 176 -0.98 11.88 15.44
CA SER A 176 -1.27 10.52 15.01
C SER A 176 -2.65 10.10 15.52
N LEU A 177 -3.40 9.40 14.68
CA LEU A 177 -4.65 8.75 15.10
C LEU A 177 -4.35 7.63 16.10
N ASP A 178 -5.32 7.33 16.97
CA ASP A 178 -5.24 6.20 17.91
C ASP A 178 -5.32 4.87 17.16
N ASP A 179 -4.68 3.83 17.71
CA ASP A 179 -4.81 2.48 17.19
C ASP A 179 -6.28 2.04 17.23
N GLY A 180 -6.73 1.39 16.15
CA GLY A 180 -8.12 1.00 16.00
C GLY A 180 -9.06 2.13 15.53
N TYR A 181 -8.57 3.31 15.19
CA TYR A 181 -9.40 4.39 14.65
C TYR A 181 -9.87 4.04 13.22
N PRO A 182 -11.17 3.85 12.96
CA PRO A 182 -11.70 3.61 11.63
C PRO A 182 -11.86 4.95 10.90
N ILE A 183 -11.17 5.11 9.78
CA ILE A 183 -11.35 6.25 8.88
C ILE A 183 -12.56 5.96 8.01
N THR A 184 -13.63 6.74 8.16
CA THR A 184 -14.91 6.58 7.47
C THR A 184 -14.95 7.34 6.14
N ASN A 185 -15.97 7.04 5.30
CA ASN A 185 -16.28 7.84 4.12
C ASN A 185 -16.40 9.33 4.46
N LYS A 186 -17.06 9.62 5.57
CA LYS A 186 -17.24 10.99 6.08
C LYS A 186 -15.90 11.64 6.41
N ASP A 187 -14.98 10.92 7.03
CA ASP A 187 -13.64 11.46 7.36
C ASP A 187 -12.87 11.83 6.10
N LEU A 188 -12.95 10.99 5.05
CA LEU A 188 -12.29 11.26 3.76
C LEU A 188 -12.87 12.51 3.09
N ASP A 189 -14.20 12.61 3.00
CA ASP A 189 -14.88 13.74 2.35
C ASP A 189 -14.66 15.04 3.12
N GLU A 190 -14.82 15.04 4.44
CA GLU A 190 -14.61 16.23 5.27
C GLU A 190 -13.15 16.68 5.26
N CYS A 191 -12.20 15.75 5.25
CA CYS A 191 -10.77 16.09 5.13
C CYS A 191 -10.47 16.71 3.76
N ALA A 192 -10.97 16.14 2.67
CA ALA A 192 -10.82 16.70 1.33
C ALA A 192 -11.40 18.12 1.25
N ALA A 193 -12.59 18.33 1.78
CA ALA A 193 -13.23 19.64 1.85
C ALA A 193 -12.41 20.65 2.68
N ALA A 194 -11.94 20.24 3.86
CA ALA A 194 -11.12 21.10 4.73
C ALA A 194 -9.77 21.47 4.10
N GLN A 195 -9.20 20.60 3.28
CA GLN A 195 -7.97 20.84 2.53
C GLN A 195 -8.22 21.59 1.21
N ASN A 196 -9.49 21.86 0.86
CA ASN A 196 -9.90 22.44 -0.41
C ASN A 196 -9.36 21.67 -1.62
N VAL A 197 -9.44 20.34 -1.58
CA VAL A 197 -9.07 19.43 -2.65
C VAL A 197 -10.27 18.64 -3.10
N GLU A 198 -10.37 18.42 -4.42
CA GLU A 198 -11.36 17.57 -5.05
C GLU A 198 -10.74 16.21 -5.36
N ILE A 199 -11.42 15.12 -5.04
CA ILE A 199 -11.03 13.79 -5.47
C ILE A 199 -11.60 13.54 -6.87
N ARG A 200 -10.75 13.10 -7.77
CA ARG A 200 -11.08 12.89 -9.18
C ARG A 200 -10.83 11.46 -9.59
N LYS A 201 -11.54 11.05 -10.61
CA LYS A 201 -11.25 9.79 -11.30
C LYS A 201 -9.77 9.74 -11.71
N GLY A 202 -9.12 8.61 -11.45
CA GLY A 202 -7.71 8.40 -11.76
C GLY A 202 -6.71 8.99 -10.77
N ASP A 203 -7.17 9.54 -9.63
CA ASP A 203 -6.26 10.02 -8.58
C ASP A 203 -5.60 8.88 -7.82
N PHE A 204 -4.37 9.12 -7.38
CA PHE A 204 -3.70 8.35 -6.33
C PHE A 204 -4.01 9.00 -4.98
N VAL A 205 -4.79 8.34 -4.14
CA VAL A 205 -5.17 8.85 -2.82
C VAL A 205 -4.19 8.37 -1.77
N ILE A 206 -3.60 9.30 -1.05
CA ILE A 206 -2.61 9.05 -0.01
C ILE A 206 -3.21 9.47 1.32
N VAL A 207 -3.44 8.53 2.21
CA VAL A 207 -4.07 8.74 3.52
C VAL A 207 -2.99 8.78 4.59
N ARG A 208 -2.85 9.92 5.28
CA ARG A 208 -1.93 10.05 6.40
C ARG A 208 -2.67 9.91 7.72
N THR A 209 -2.26 8.89 8.48
CA THR A 209 -2.74 8.62 9.84
C THR A 209 -1.79 9.14 10.93
N GLY A 210 -0.52 9.36 10.59
CA GLY A 210 0.57 9.68 11.51
C GLY A 210 1.14 8.46 12.24
N HIS A 211 0.66 7.25 11.97
CA HIS A 211 1.09 6.03 12.66
C HIS A 211 2.58 5.72 12.39
N GLN A 212 2.98 5.74 11.12
CA GLN A 212 4.38 5.54 10.72
C GLN A 212 5.32 6.56 11.37
N GLU A 213 4.94 7.85 11.33
CA GLU A 213 5.71 8.93 11.93
C GLU A 213 5.86 8.76 13.44
N ARG A 214 4.78 8.32 14.12
CA ARG A 214 4.80 7.98 15.55
C ARG A 214 5.81 6.87 15.86
N CYS A 215 5.87 5.81 15.05
CA CYS A 215 6.83 4.72 15.21
C CYS A 215 8.27 5.19 14.94
N LEU A 216 8.49 5.98 13.90
CA LEU A 216 9.79 6.59 13.59
C LEU A 216 10.30 7.47 14.73
N ALA A 217 9.46 8.34 15.28
CA ALA A 217 9.81 9.24 16.36
C ALA A 217 10.18 8.48 17.66
N LYS A 218 9.46 7.39 17.93
CA LYS A 218 9.74 6.49 19.08
C LYS A 218 10.92 5.55 18.82
N LYS A 219 11.33 5.36 17.56
CA LYS A 219 12.27 4.32 17.12
C LYS A 219 11.82 2.93 17.57
N ASP A 220 10.53 2.71 17.59
CA ASP A 220 9.89 1.48 18.04
C ASP A 220 8.80 1.05 17.02
N TRP A 221 9.01 -0.12 16.43
CA TRP A 221 8.13 -0.73 15.46
C TRP A 221 7.32 -1.91 16.05
N THR A 222 7.33 -2.04 17.39
CA THR A 222 6.57 -3.10 18.07
C THR A 222 5.09 -2.95 17.75
N GLY A 223 4.50 -4.02 17.19
CA GLY A 223 3.09 -4.02 16.80
C GLY A 223 2.77 -3.37 15.47
N TYR A 224 3.71 -2.70 14.79
CA TYR A 224 3.43 -2.06 13.50
C TYR A 224 2.95 -3.08 12.44
N ALA A 225 3.71 -4.15 12.23
CA ALA A 225 3.34 -5.20 11.29
C ALA A 225 2.38 -6.21 11.95
N GLY A 226 1.09 -6.12 11.61
CA GLY A 226 0.05 -7.06 12.04
C GLY A 226 -0.62 -6.75 13.37
N GLY A 227 -0.25 -5.69 14.08
CA GLY A 227 -0.91 -5.21 15.29
C GLY A 227 -2.07 -4.26 15.03
N ASP A 228 -2.60 -3.69 16.10
CA ASP A 228 -3.66 -2.68 16.04
C ASP A 228 -3.13 -1.40 15.39
N ALA A 229 -3.94 -0.79 14.52
CA ALA A 229 -3.56 0.40 13.77
C ALA A 229 -4.81 1.21 13.38
N PRO A 230 -4.70 2.54 13.23
CA PRO A 230 -5.72 3.30 12.51
C PRO A 230 -5.72 2.90 11.04
N GLY A 231 -6.84 3.04 10.36
CA GLY A 231 -6.90 2.72 8.94
C GLY A 231 -8.30 2.87 8.37
N LEU A 232 -8.42 2.59 7.09
CA LEU A 232 -9.68 2.69 6.34
C LEU A 232 -10.71 1.72 6.88
N ALA A 233 -11.90 2.21 7.17
CA ALA A 233 -13.06 1.40 7.53
C ALA A 233 -13.55 0.60 6.31
N PHE A 234 -14.22 -0.53 6.54
CA PHE A 234 -14.70 -1.40 5.46
C PHE A 234 -15.62 -0.65 4.47
N GLU A 235 -16.44 0.27 4.94
CA GLU A 235 -17.33 1.07 4.09
C GLU A 235 -16.59 1.90 3.02
N THR A 236 -15.31 2.19 3.22
CA THR A 236 -14.52 2.99 2.26
C THR A 236 -14.26 2.27 0.93
N ALA A 237 -14.53 0.97 0.84
CA ALA A 237 -14.56 0.27 -0.43
C ALA A 237 -15.59 0.87 -1.40
N HIS A 238 -16.77 1.29 -0.90
CA HIS A 238 -17.77 2.01 -1.70
C HIS A 238 -17.27 3.40 -2.13
N TRP A 239 -16.60 4.12 -1.22
CA TRP A 239 -16.03 5.42 -1.52
C TRP A 239 -15.00 5.34 -2.67
N ILE A 240 -14.10 4.35 -2.60
CA ILE A 240 -13.11 4.06 -3.65
C ILE A 240 -13.79 3.83 -5.00
N LYS A 241 -14.80 2.95 -5.01
CA LYS A 241 -15.54 2.60 -6.22
C LYS A 241 -16.27 3.79 -6.81
N ASN A 242 -16.91 4.62 -5.96
CA ASN A 242 -17.72 5.76 -6.38
C ASN A 242 -16.86 6.90 -6.97
N HIS A 243 -15.62 7.04 -6.52
CA HIS A 243 -14.71 8.07 -7.03
C HIS A 243 -13.85 7.59 -8.20
N ASP A 244 -13.89 6.30 -8.55
CA ASP A 244 -13.06 5.72 -9.62
C ASP A 244 -11.57 6.10 -9.48
N ILE A 245 -11.05 6.16 -8.27
CA ILE A 245 -9.64 6.47 -8.03
C ILE A 245 -8.73 5.37 -8.60
N ALA A 246 -7.50 5.70 -8.91
CA ALA A 246 -6.55 4.77 -9.53
C ALA A 246 -5.87 3.86 -8.50
N ALA A 247 -5.48 4.41 -7.36
CA ALA A 247 -4.81 3.68 -6.29
C ALA A 247 -5.01 4.39 -4.95
N ILE A 248 -4.81 3.65 -3.86
CA ILE A 248 -4.90 4.18 -2.51
C ILE A 248 -3.77 3.62 -1.65
N CYS A 249 -3.18 4.45 -0.80
CA CYS A 249 -2.16 4.03 0.15
C CYS A 249 -2.29 4.78 1.48
N ALA A 250 -1.68 4.22 2.51
CA ALA A 250 -1.63 4.81 3.84
C ALA A 250 -0.24 4.63 4.47
N ASP A 251 0.00 5.35 5.57
CA ASP A 251 1.20 5.24 6.40
C ASP A 251 1.05 4.20 7.52
N THR A 252 0.31 3.12 7.24
CA THR A 252 0.10 1.98 8.12
C THR A 252 0.50 0.68 7.42
N TRP A 253 0.69 -0.40 8.17
CA TRP A 253 1.13 -1.68 7.61
C TRP A 253 0.13 -2.29 6.62
N GLY A 254 -1.17 -2.10 6.80
CA GLY A 254 -2.19 -2.78 6.00
C GLY A 254 -3.34 -1.88 5.52
N CYS A 255 -3.17 -0.57 5.44
CA CYS A 255 -4.16 0.41 5.02
C CYS A 255 -5.48 0.38 5.81
N GLU A 256 -6.13 -0.78 5.97
CA GLU A 256 -7.38 -0.92 6.71
C GLU A 256 -7.19 -0.92 8.23
N VAL A 257 -8.24 -0.55 8.93
CA VAL A 257 -8.27 -0.47 10.40
C VAL A 257 -8.05 -1.84 11.06
N ARG A 258 -7.28 -1.84 12.12
CA ARG A 258 -7.08 -3.01 13.00
C ARG A 258 -7.23 -2.61 14.47
N PRO A 259 -8.02 -3.37 15.28
CA PRO A 259 -8.70 -4.64 14.95
C PRO A 259 -9.69 -4.47 13.80
N ASN A 260 -9.84 -5.50 12.98
CA ASN A 260 -10.81 -5.47 11.89
C ASN A 260 -12.25 -5.36 12.42
N GLU A 261 -13.16 -4.80 11.61
CA GLU A 261 -14.56 -4.54 11.97
C GLU A 261 -15.42 -5.81 12.02
N THR A 262 -14.83 -6.98 11.75
CA THR A 262 -15.45 -8.29 11.87
C THR A 262 -14.48 -9.31 12.45
N ASP A 263 -15.02 -10.29 13.19
CA ASP A 263 -14.25 -11.44 13.70
C ASP A 263 -14.27 -12.62 12.72
N GLU A 264 -15.02 -12.52 11.60
CA GLU A 264 -15.22 -13.60 10.64
C GLU A 264 -14.20 -13.61 9.49
N ALA A 265 -13.39 -12.56 9.38
CA ALA A 265 -12.34 -12.45 8.37
C ALA A 265 -11.17 -11.61 8.88
N ASN A 266 -9.97 -11.94 8.44
CA ASN A 266 -8.81 -11.10 8.62
C ASN A 266 -8.62 -10.23 7.38
N GLN A 267 -8.46 -8.93 7.57
CA GLN A 267 -8.30 -7.93 6.50
C GLN A 267 -9.44 -7.95 5.46
N PRO A 268 -10.72 -7.82 5.90
CA PRO A 268 -11.88 -7.97 5.02
C PRO A 268 -11.97 -6.91 3.92
N TRP A 269 -11.41 -5.72 4.15
CA TRP A 269 -11.37 -4.65 3.17
C TRP A 269 -10.51 -5.05 1.94
N HIS A 270 -9.35 -5.69 2.17
CA HIS A 270 -8.50 -6.21 1.10
C HIS A 270 -9.22 -7.26 0.24
N TRP A 271 -10.11 -8.06 0.82
CA TRP A 271 -10.88 -9.06 0.07
C TRP A 271 -11.83 -8.42 -0.96
N VAL A 272 -12.17 -7.14 -0.78
CA VAL A 272 -13.04 -6.42 -1.71
C VAL A 272 -12.21 -5.58 -2.67
N VAL A 273 -11.27 -4.79 -2.15
CA VAL A 273 -10.67 -3.73 -2.95
C VAL A 273 -9.68 -4.28 -3.99
N ILE A 274 -8.89 -5.29 -3.65
CA ILE A 274 -7.93 -5.85 -4.61
C ILE A 274 -8.61 -6.81 -5.59
N PRO A 275 -9.22 -7.94 -5.17
CA PRO A 275 -9.73 -8.91 -6.13
C PRO A 275 -11.05 -8.51 -6.80
N ALA A 276 -11.88 -7.67 -6.21
CA ALA A 276 -13.15 -7.28 -6.84
C ALA A 276 -13.08 -5.93 -7.54
N ILE A 277 -12.61 -4.87 -6.87
CA ILE A 277 -12.50 -3.54 -7.48
C ILE A 277 -11.30 -3.46 -8.42
N GLY A 278 -10.20 -4.17 -8.13
CA GLY A 278 -8.96 -4.12 -8.91
C GLY A 278 -8.13 -2.89 -8.62
N ILE A 279 -8.01 -2.49 -7.34
CA ILE A 279 -7.19 -1.36 -6.92
C ILE A 279 -5.91 -1.85 -6.21
N SER A 280 -4.81 -1.17 -6.47
CA SER A 280 -3.51 -1.40 -5.81
C SER A 280 -3.29 -0.45 -4.65
#